data_0e11dd2560461d1ee271223cbe70b087
#
_entry.id   0e11dd2560461d1ee271223cbe70b087
#
_cell.length_a   1.000
_cell.length_b   1.000
_cell.length_c   1.000
_cell.angle_alpha   90.00
_cell.angle_beta   90.00
_cell.angle_gamma   90.00
#
_symmetry.space_group_name_H-M   'P 1'
#
loop_
_entity.id
_entity.type
_entity.pdbx_description
1 polymer ?
#
loop_
_entity_poly.entity_id
_entity_poly.type
_entity_poly.pdbx_seq_one_letter_code
_entity_poly.pdbx_strand_id
1 'polypeptide(L)'
;MARRVARRFQLNRRAEALVYLCEVKFLQKIPSLFGLAALAAFATCSTPNQPITEHGPPSPASAAEMALMARHDSLMAKEGQLFSLKTKIVAAHSPTAGPYLRGLAAADAAMMNWMHQYKAPDSTAAPAARLAYFRQQQQVLAGVSQRFRATMDSAALFTSQHPASSARPASSK
;
A
#
# COMPACT_ATOMS: atom_id res chain seq x y z
N MET A 1 -30.62 16.49 7.37
CA MET A 1 -29.41 15.74 7.64
C MET A 1 -28.15 16.30 6.93
N ALA A 2 -28.26 17.01 5.81
CA ALA A 2 -27.10 17.50 5.02
C ALA A 2 -26.22 18.57 5.71
N ARG A 3 -26.74 19.37 6.62
CA ARG A 3 -25.96 20.45 7.29
C ARG A 3 -24.93 19.96 8.33
N ARG A 4 -25.04 18.74 8.85
CA ARG A 4 -24.07 18.18 9.83
C ARG A 4 -22.83 17.60 9.15
N VAL A 5 -22.94 17.11 7.93
CA VAL A 5 -21.82 16.55 7.15
C VAL A 5 -20.87 17.67 6.69
N ALA A 6 -21.43 18.81 6.26
CA ALA A 6 -20.63 19.96 5.80
C ALA A 6 -19.77 20.59 6.91
N ARG A 7 -20.23 20.59 8.18
CA ARG A 7 -19.44 21.12 9.31
C ARG A 7 -18.25 20.24 9.68
N ARG A 8 -18.34 18.91 9.53
CA ARG A 8 -17.20 18.01 9.80
C ARG A 8 -16.09 18.14 8.75
N PHE A 9 -16.45 18.49 7.52
CA PHE A 9 -15.45 18.67 6.45
C PHE A 9 -14.67 19.98 6.61
N GLN A 10 -15.28 21.03 7.16
CA GLN A 10 -14.59 22.30 7.40
C GLN A 10 -13.65 22.26 8.63
N LEU A 11 -13.96 21.46 9.64
CA LEU A 11 -13.11 21.32 10.84
C LEU A 11 -11.82 20.56 10.53
N ASN A 12 -11.85 19.61 9.61
CA ASN A 12 -10.65 18.83 9.25
C ASN A 12 -9.65 19.65 8.42
N ARG A 13 -10.11 20.57 7.56
CA ARG A 13 -9.20 21.48 6.81
C ARG A 13 -8.50 22.52 7.68
N ARG A 14 -9.07 22.91 8.82
CA ARG A 14 -8.44 23.86 9.73
C ARG A 14 -7.38 23.21 10.60
N ALA A 15 -7.48 21.92 10.88
CA ALA A 15 -6.47 21.16 11.62
C ALA A 15 -5.19 20.96 10.82
N GLU A 16 -5.29 20.71 9.52
CA GLU A 16 -4.11 20.53 8.65
C GLU A 16 -3.35 21.84 8.39
N ALA A 17 -4.05 22.98 8.32
CA ALA A 17 -3.42 24.30 8.13
C ALA A 17 -2.62 24.76 9.36
N LEU A 18 -2.98 24.31 10.57
CA LEU A 18 -2.29 24.67 11.81
C LEU A 18 -0.99 23.88 12.01
N VAL A 19 -0.88 22.68 11.49
CA VAL A 19 0.34 21.86 11.56
C VAL A 19 1.43 22.44 10.66
N TYR A 20 1.07 22.95 9.47
CA TYR A 20 2.03 23.56 8.54
C TYR A 20 2.61 24.90 9.03
N LEU A 21 1.90 25.63 9.88
CA LEU A 21 2.37 26.94 10.38
C LEU A 21 3.30 26.83 11.60
N CYS A 22 3.37 25.68 12.25
CA CYS A 22 4.21 25.48 13.44
C CYS A 22 5.66 25.09 13.09
N GLU A 23 5.90 24.49 11.93
CA GLU A 23 7.27 24.06 11.55
C GLU A 23 8.14 25.18 10.98
N VAL A 24 7.55 26.24 10.42
CA VAL A 24 8.33 27.31 9.75
C VAL A 24 8.90 28.35 10.70
N LYS A 25 8.44 28.43 11.96
CA LYS A 25 8.87 29.44 12.93
C LYS A 25 10.06 29.06 13.83
N PHE A 26 10.53 27.81 13.77
CA PHE A 26 11.59 27.34 14.67
C PHE A 26 13.02 27.52 14.11
N LEU A 27 13.19 27.84 12.82
CA LEU A 27 14.52 27.95 12.18
C LEU A 27 15.09 29.35 12.10
N GLN A 28 14.52 30.37 12.75
CA GLN A 28 14.96 31.77 12.55
C GLN A 28 15.56 32.44 13.81
N LYS A 29 16.13 31.67 14.73
CA LYS A 29 16.85 32.23 15.89
C LYS A 29 18.15 31.49 16.19
N ILE A 30 19.15 31.67 15.33
CA ILE A 30 20.55 31.41 15.72
C ILE A 30 21.34 32.68 15.47
N PRO A 31 21.76 33.42 16.50
CA PRO A 31 22.66 34.57 16.33
C PRO A 31 24.07 34.08 16.06
N SER A 32 24.67 34.71 15.07
CA SER A 32 26.11 34.66 14.77
C SER A 32 26.94 35.00 16.02
N LEU A 33 27.90 34.13 16.32
CA LEU A 33 29.08 34.54 17.10
C LEU A 33 30.33 33.96 16.47
N PHE A 34 31.17 34.88 16.09
CA PHE A 34 32.52 34.79 15.58
C PHE A 34 33.44 33.89 16.41
N GLY A 35 34.29 33.12 15.76
CA GLY A 35 35.40 32.42 16.41
C GLY A 35 36.39 31.94 15.38
N LEU A 36 37.37 32.81 15.12
CA LEU A 36 38.60 32.56 14.33
C LEU A 36 39.47 31.57 15.10
N ALA A 37 39.99 30.51 14.52
CA ALA A 37 41.40 30.08 14.60
C ALA A 37 41.66 28.64 14.22
N ALA A 38 42.80 28.48 13.56
CA ALA A 38 43.69 27.32 13.53
C ALA A 38 43.54 26.28 12.39
N LEU A 39 44.38 26.49 11.36
CA LEU A 39 44.86 25.45 10.46
C LEU A 39 45.50 24.30 11.26
N ALA A 40 44.97 23.10 11.06
CA ALA A 40 45.70 21.86 11.28
C ALA A 40 45.50 20.97 10.05
N ALA A 41 46.51 20.92 9.21
CA ALA A 41 46.61 19.97 8.10
C ALA A 41 46.76 18.56 8.69
N PHE A 42 45.70 17.80 8.75
CA PHE A 42 45.76 16.33 8.90
C PHE A 42 45.55 15.70 7.54
N ALA A 43 46.65 15.28 6.93
CA ALA A 43 46.65 14.30 5.86
C ALA A 43 46.12 13.00 6.43
N THR A 44 44.82 12.76 6.31
CA THR A 44 44.25 11.45 6.60
C THR A 44 44.26 10.63 5.32
N CYS A 45 45.05 9.56 5.36
CA CYS A 45 45.07 8.49 4.37
C CYS A 45 43.65 8.08 4.01
N SER A 46 43.33 8.16 2.72
CA SER A 46 42.11 7.57 2.15
C SER A 46 42.10 6.07 2.43
N THR A 47 41.24 5.63 3.30
CA THR A 47 40.87 4.21 3.39
C THR A 47 40.00 3.86 2.18
N PRO A 48 40.39 2.88 1.36
CA PRO A 48 39.64 2.51 0.16
C PRO A 48 38.51 1.51 0.50
N ASN A 49 37.62 1.85 1.40
CA ASN A 49 36.42 1.04 1.67
C ASN A 49 35.33 1.90 2.33
N GLN A 50 34.95 2.97 1.66
CA GLN A 50 33.61 3.50 1.90
C GLN A 50 32.64 2.72 1.03
N PRO A 51 31.60 2.07 1.62
CA PRO A 51 30.51 1.58 0.80
C PRO A 51 29.94 2.78 0.06
N ILE A 52 29.90 2.67 -1.26
CA ILE A 52 29.29 3.68 -2.14
C ILE A 52 27.83 3.72 -1.78
N THR A 53 27.43 4.61 -0.88
CA THR A 53 26.02 4.97 -0.70
C THR A 53 25.63 5.85 -1.89
N GLU A 54 25.38 5.23 -3.03
CA GLU A 54 24.64 5.87 -4.12
C GLU A 54 23.20 6.08 -3.66
N HIS A 55 22.97 7.05 -2.80
CA HIS A 55 21.63 7.42 -2.38
C HIS A 55 21.30 8.81 -2.91
N GLY A 56 21.44 8.96 -4.23
CA GLY A 56 20.65 9.95 -4.94
C GLY A 56 19.18 9.55 -4.95
N PRO A 57 18.23 10.49 -5.15
CA PRO A 57 16.83 10.15 -5.28
C PRO A 57 16.68 9.11 -6.41
N PRO A 58 15.80 8.10 -6.22
CA PRO A 58 15.61 7.05 -7.22
C PRO A 58 15.18 7.66 -8.55
N SER A 59 15.64 7.08 -9.65
CA SER A 59 15.21 7.52 -10.98
C SER A 59 13.67 7.38 -11.10
N PRO A 60 13.00 8.14 -11.99
CA PRO A 60 11.56 8.01 -12.19
C PRO A 60 11.11 6.58 -12.50
N ALA A 61 11.92 5.79 -13.23
CA ALA A 61 11.63 4.40 -13.52
C ALA A 61 11.75 3.54 -12.26
N SER A 62 12.80 3.71 -11.46
CA SER A 62 12.98 2.98 -10.20
C SER A 62 11.88 3.33 -9.19
N ALA A 63 11.51 4.60 -9.09
CA ALA A 63 10.40 5.02 -8.23
C ALA A 63 9.06 4.38 -8.66
N ALA A 64 8.81 4.28 -9.97
CA ALA A 64 7.61 3.64 -10.50
C ALA A 64 7.61 2.12 -10.23
N GLU A 65 8.76 1.46 -10.33
CA GLU A 65 8.93 0.05 -10.00
C GLU A 65 8.67 -0.21 -8.51
N MET A 66 9.29 0.58 -7.64
CA MET A 66 9.07 0.47 -6.18
C MET A 66 7.60 0.66 -5.81
N ALA A 67 6.91 1.64 -6.41
CA ALA A 67 5.48 1.87 -6.19
C ALA A 67 4.61 0.71 -6.70
N LEU A 68 5.02 0.07 -7.81
CA LEU A 68 4.35 -1.13 -8.32
C LEU A 68 4.49 -2.30 -7.34
N MET A 69 5.71 -2.57 -6.86
CA MET A 69 5.96 -3.66 -5.90
C MET A 69 5.27 -3.41 -4.56
N ALA A 70 5.28 -2.19 -4.03
CA ALA A 70 4.55 -1.85 -2.81
C ALA A 70 3.04 -2.10 -2.94
N ARG A 71 2.47 -1.86 -4.12
CA ARG A 71 1.05 -2.19 -4.39
C ARG A 71 0.82 -3.70 -4.45
N HIS A 72 1.70 -4.45 -5.10
CA HIS A 72 1.69 -5.91 -5.10
C HIS A 72 1.71 -6.45 -3.66
N ASP A 73 2.66 -6.02 -2.85
CA ASP A 73 2.81 -6.50 -1.47
C ASP A 73 1.58 -6.17 -0.62
N SER A 74 0.96 -4.99 -0.83
CA SER A 74 -0.28 -4.61 -0.17
C SER A 74 -1.46 -5.51 -0.53
N LEU A 75 -1.48 -6.07 -1.75
CA LEU A 75 -2.51 -7.03 -2.19
C LEU A 75 -2.23 -8.41 -1.61
N MET A 76 -0.97 -8.88 -1.66
CA MET A 76 -0.56 -10.15 -1.05
C MET A 76 -0.88 -10.20 0.45
N ALA A 77 -0.69 -9.10 1.16
CA ALA A 77 -1.05 -9.00 2.57
C ALA A 77 -2.56 -9.20 2.85
N LYS A 78 -3.42 -9.05 1.83
CA LYS A 78 -4.87 -9.27 1.94
C LYS A 78 -5.32 -10.69 1.64
N GLU A 79 -4.46 -11.54 1.10
CA GLU A 79 -4.83 -12.90 0.74
C GLU A 79 -5.33 -13.72 1.92
N GLY A 80 -4.68 -13.61 3.07
CA GLY A 80 -5.14 -14.28 4.29
C GLY A 80 -6.57 -13.90 4.68
N GLN A 81 -6.94 -12.63 4.49
CA GLN A 81 -8.32 -12.16 4.73
C GLN A 81 -9.29 -12.73 3.68
N LEU A 82 -8.88 -12.79 2.42
CA LEU A 82 -9.68 -13.38 1.34
C LEU A 82 -9.99 -14.85 1.63
N PHE A 83 -9.00 -15.64 2.04
CA PHE A 83 -9.18 -17.04 2.44
C PHE A 83 -10.08 -17.19 3.67
N SER A 84 -9.92 -16.31 4.67
CA SER A 84 -10.78 -16.28 5.85
C SER A 84 -12.25 -16.05 5.48
N LEU A 85 -12.52 -15.09 4.59
CA LEU A 85 -13.88 -14.83 4.09
C LEU A 85 -14.45 -16.04 3.35
N LYS A 86 -13.67 -16.68 2.48
CA LYS A 86 -14.06 -17.91 1.79
C LYS A 86 -14.46 -18.99 2.77
N THR A 87 -13.67 -19.23 3.80
CA THR A 87 -13.97 -20.23 4.85
C THR A 87 -15.27 -19.91 5.58
N LYS A 88 -15.49 -18.65 5.97
CA LYS A 88 -16.72 -18.20 6.64
C LYS A 88 -17.96 -18.37 5.76
N ILE A 89 -17.84 -18.05 4.46
CA ILE A 89 -18.96 -18.22 3.51
C ILE A 89 -19.32 -19.70 3.35
N VAL A 90 -18.31 -20.58 3.26
CA VAL A 90 -18.56 -22.03 3.20
C VAL A 90 -19.23 -22.53 4.47
N ALA A 91 -18.78 -22.09 5.64
CA ALA A 91 -19.35 -22.49 6.94
C ALA A 91 -20.78 -21.96 7.18
N ALA A 92 -21.21 -20.94 6.45
CA ALA A 92 -22.59 -20.44 6.52
C ALA A 92 -23.61 -21.38 5.87
N HIS A 93 -23.18 -22.35 5.06
CA HIS A 93 -24.04 -23.34 4.35
C HIS A 93 -25.23 -22.69 3.61
N SER A 94 -25.11 -21.45 3.18
CA SER A 94 -26.18 -20.73 2.51
C SER A 94 -26.28 -21.11 1.03
N PRO A 95 -27.50 -21.37 0.51
CA PRO A 95 -27.69 -21.67 -0.92
C PRO A 95 -27.31 -20.48 -1.83
N THR A 96 -27.23 -19.27 -1.29
CA THR A 96 -26.85 -18.04 -2.01
C THR A 96 -25.37 -17.73 -1.97
N ALA A 97 -24.53 -18.59 -1.39
CA ALA A 97 -23.08 -18.40 -1.23
C ALA A 97 -22.29 -18.37 -2.55
N GLY A 98 -22.81 -19.06 -3.59
CA GLY A 98 -22.08 -19.31 -4.83
C GLY A 98 -21.48 -18.07 -5.51
N PRO A 99 -22.21 -16.98 -5.73
CA PRO A 99 -21.68 -15.76 -6.34
C PRO A 99 -20.48 -15.15 -5.57
N TYR A 100 -20.53 -15.14 -4.26
CA TYR A 100 -19.47 -14.60 -3.39
C TYR A 100 -18.20 -15.44 -3.46
N LEU A 101 -18.33 -16.78 -3.43
CA LEU A 101 -17.20 -17.70 -3.58
C LEU A 101 -16.54 -17.54 -4.95
N ARG A 102 -17.33 -17.40 -6.03
CA ARG A 102 -16.78 -17.14 -7.36
C ARG A 102 -16.08 -15.78 -7.45
N GLY A 103 -16.64 -14.76 -6.79
CA GLY A 103 -16.01 -13.44 -6.73
C GLY A 103 -14.64 -13.48 -6.07
N LEU A 104 -14.53 -14.13 -4.89
CA LEU A 104 -13.26 -14.31 -4.18
C LEU A 104 -12.25 -15.09 -5.02
N ALA A 105 -12.68 -16.19 -5.65
CA ALA A 105 -11.81 -16.97 -6.53
C ALA A 105 -11.34 -16.15 -7.76
N ALA A 106 -12.21 -15.32 -8.33
CA ALA A 106 -11.84 -14.47 -9.47
C ALA A 106 -10.89 -13.32 -9.08
N ALA A 107 -10.96 -12.83 -7.85
CA ALA A 107 -10.01 -11.84 -7.34
C ALA A 107 -8.62 -12.46 -7.17
N ASP A 108 -8.53 -13.60 -6.51
CA ASP A 108 -7.31 -14.40 -6.36
C ASP A 108 -6.68 -14.73 -7.73
N ALA A 109 -7.46 -15.31 -8.65
CA ALA A 109 -7.01 -15.63 -9.98
C ALA A 109 -6.48 -14.40 -10.76
N ALA A 110 -7.06 -13.22 -10.56
CA ALA A 110 -6.59 -12.02 -11.22
C ALA A 110 -5.18 -11.62 -10.75
N MET A 111 -4.88 -11.79 -9.47
CA MET A 111 -3.55 -11.55 -8.91
C MET A 111 -2.54 -12.58 -9.41
N MET A 112 -2.90 -13.86 -9.34
CA MET A 112 -2.05 -14.95 -9.84
C MET A 112 -1.72 -14.78 -11.33
N ASN A 113 -2.72 -14.42 -12.16
CA ASN A 113 -2.51 -14.16 -13.58
C ASN A 113 -1.55 -12.98 -13.81
N TRP A 114 -1.70 -11.90 -13.02
CA TRP A 114 -0.76 -10.80 -13.14
C TRP A 114 0.67 -11.24 -12.81
N MET A 115 0.89 -11.96 -11.72
CA MET A 115 2.22 -12.46 -11.33
C MET A 115 2.84 -13.36 -12.41
N HIS A 116 2.06 -14.24 -13.04
CA HIS A 116 2.55 -15.11 -14.10
C HIS A 116 2.93 -14.35 -15.39
N GLN A 117 2.26 -13.22 -15.66
CA GLN A 117 2.48 -12.42 -16.86
C GLN A 117 3.50 -11.30 -16.64
N TYR A 118 3.75 -10.92 -15.40
CA TYR A 118 4.69 -9.85 -15.09
C TYR A 118 6.12 -10.24 -15.45
N LYS A 119 6.75 -9.41 -16.30
CA LYS A 119 8.16 -9.55 -16.67
C LYS A 119 8.79 -8.17 -16.58
N ALA A 120 9.66 -7.99 -15.58
CA ALA A 120 10.40 -6.74 -15.45
C ALA A 120 11.21 -6.47 -16.72
N PRO A 121 11.22 -5.24 -17.23
CA PRO A 121 12.10 -4.87 -18.34
C PRO A 121 13.57 -5.01 -17.91
N ASP A 122 14.43 -5.32 -18.89
CA ASP A 122 15.86 -5.35 -18.65
C ASP A 122 16.35 -4.03 -18.05
N SER A 123 17.33 -4.10 -17.15
CA SER A 123 17.92 -2.93 -16.51
C SER A 123 18.62 -2.01 -17.50
N THR A 124 19.07 -2.55 -18.63
CA THR A 124 19.72 -1.80 -19.73
C THR A 124 18.73 -1.16 -20.71
N ALA A 125 17.42 -1.48 -20.58
CA ALA A 125 16.40 -0.89 -21.43
C ALA A 125 16.29 0.62 -21.20
N ALA A 126 15.92 1.37 -22.23
CA ALA A 126 15.79 2.83 -22.17
C ALA A 126 14.92 3.26 -20.97
N PRO A 127 15.36 4.24 -20.15
CA PRO A 127 14.64 4.67 -18.95
C PRO A 127 13.18 5.05 -19.21
N ALA A 128 12.89 5.69 -20.33
CA ALA A 128 11.53 6.06 -20.72
C ALA A 128 10.65 4.83 -20.98
N ALA A 129 11.18 3.79 -21.62
CA ALA A 129 10.46 2.56 -21.88
C ALA A 129 10.16 1.79 -20.58
N ARG A 130 11.15 1.71 -19.67
CA ARG A 130 10.97 1.13 -18.33
C ARG A 130 9.89 1.87 -17.54
N LEU A 131 9.93 3.19 -17.52
CA LEU A 131 8.93 4.02 -16.84
C LEU A 131 7.51 3.79 -17.40
N ALA A 132 7.37 3.75 -18.74
CA ALA A 132 6.10 3.51 -19.40
C ALA A 132 5.53 2.13 -19.02
N TYR A 133 6.37 1.10 -19.03
CA TYR A 133 6.01 -0.26 -18.64
C TYR A 133 5.51 -0.31 -17.19
N PHE A 134 6.26 0.22 -16.23
CA PHE A 134 5.87 0.19 -14.81
C PHE A 134 4.57 0.96 -14.56
N ARG A 135 4.36 2.10 -15.22
CA ARG A 135 3.10 2.85 -15.14
C ARG A 135 1.92 2.03 -15.68
N GLN A 136 2.11 1.33 -16.79
CA GLN A 136 1.10 0.42 -17.32
C GLN A 136 0.78 -0.70 -16.33
N GLN A 137 1.79 -1.34 -15.75
CA GLN A 137 1.59 -2.40 -14.76
C GLN A 137 0.89 -1.88 -13.48
N GLN A 138 1.18 -0.66 -13.05
CA GLN A 138 0.46 -0.02 -11.94
C GLN A 138 -1.03 0.15 -12.24
N GLN A 139 -1.41 0.46 -13.48
CA GLN A 139 -2.83 0.54 -13.89
C GLN A 139 -3.50 -0.84 -13.84
N VAL A 140 -2.82 -1.89 -14.31
CA VAL A 140 -3.32 -3.27 -14.24
C VAL A 140 -3.56 -3.66 -12.77
N LEU A 141 -2.57 -3.46 -11.89
CA LEU A 141 -2.71 -3.77 -10.46
C LEU A 141 -3.76 -2.88 -9.76
N ALA A 142 -4.01 -1.66 -10.26
CA ALA A 142 -5.11 -0.85 -9.74
C ALA A 142 -6.47 -1.54 -9.98
N GLY A 143 -6.67 -2.13 -11.17
CA GLY A 143 -7.86 -2.91 -11.48
C GLY A 143 -7.99 -4.16 -10.61
N VAL A 144 -6.88 -4.89 -10.39
CA VAL A 144 -6.85 -6.04 -9.46
C VAL A 144 -7.23 -5.59 -8.05
N SER A 145 -6.64 -4.50 -7.56
CA SER A 145 -6.91 -3.93 -6.23
C SER A 145 -8.39 -3.55 -6.05
N GLN A 146 -8.98 -2.94 -7.07
CA GLN A 146 -10.41 -2.61 -7.04
C GLN A 146 -11.27 -3.86 -6.96
N ARG A 147 -10.95 -4.92 -7.72
CA ARG A 147 -11.64 -6.21 -7.67
C ARG A 147 -11.53 -6.85 -6.29
N PHE A 148 -10.32 -6.90 -5.70
CA PHE A 148 -10.12 -7.40 -4.34
C PHE A 148 -11.04 -6.69 -3.35
N ARG A 149 -11.01 -5.35 -3.34
CA ARG A 149 -11.83 -4.54 -2.43
C ARG A 149 -13.32 -4.85 -2.60
N ALA A 150 -13.86 -4.71 -3.82
CA ALA A 150 -15.28 -4.89 -4.07
C ALA A 150 -15.75 -6.29 -3.68
N THR A 151 -14.95 -7.32 -3.98
CA THR A 151 -15.28 -8.71 -3.69
C THR A 151 -15.21 -8.99 -2.19
N MET A 152 -14.19 -8.50 -1.49
CA MET A 152 -14.04 -8.70 -0.05
C MET A 152 -15.12 -7.95 0.74
N ASP A 153 -15.46 -6.71 0.34
CA ASP A 153 -16.54 -5.93 0.96
C ASP A 153 -17.89 -6.65 0.80
N SER A 154 -18.17 -7.17 -0.40
CA SER A 154 -19.36 -7.96 -0.68
C SER A 154 -19.39 -9.25 0.13
N ALA A 155 -18.29 -9.98 0.22
CA ALA A 155 -18.15 -11.21 1.00
C ALA A 155 -18.28 -10.95 2.51
N ALA A 156 -17.72 -9.85 3.01
CA ALA A 156 -17.83 -9.45 4.41
C ALA A 156 -19.30 -9.13 4.77
N LEU A 157 -20.01 -8.40 3.91
CA LEU A 157 -21.42 -8.11 4.08
C LEU A 157 -22.24 -9.41 4.11
N PHE A 158 -21.99 -10.33 3.18
CA PHE A 158 -22.66 -11.62 3.17
C PHE A 158 -22.43 -12.40 4.46
N THR A 159 -21.19 -12.50 4.95
CA THR A 159 -20.89 -13.24 6.19
C THR A 159 -21.49 -12.59 7.44
N SER A 160 -21.68 -11.27 7.47
CA SER A 160 -22.38 -10.59 8.56
C SER A 160 -23.89 -10.89 8.60
N GLN A 161 -24.48 -11.12 7.43
CA GLN A 161 -25.90 -11.46 7.28
C GLN A 161 -26.18 -12.97 7.46
N HIS A 162 -25.15 -13.81 7.27
CA HIS A 162 -25.24 -15.26 7.36
C HIS A 162 -24.13 -15.78 8.29
N PRO A 163 -24.23 -15.52 9.60
CA PRO A 163 -23.25 -16.06 10.55
C PRO A 163 -23.28 -17.59 10.49
N ALA A 164 -22.08 -18.20 10.59
CA ALA A 164 -21.99 -19.66 10.67
C ALA A 164 -22.91 -20.15 11.77
N SER A 165 -23.79 -21.09 11.45
CA SER A 165 -24.65 -21.72 12.46
C SER A 165 -23.74 -22.37 13.49
N SER A 166 -23.69 -21.79 14.70
CA SER A 166 -23.05 -22.46 15.82
C SER A 166 -23.82 -23.76 16.01
N ALA A 167 -23.21 -24.88 15.66
CA ALA A 167 -23.81 -26.19 15.96
C ALA A 167 -24.09 -26.22 17.46
N ARG A 168 -25.36 -26.10 17.83
CA ARG A 168 -25.78 -26.28 19.20
C ARG A 168 -25.30 -27.69 19.58
N PRO A 169 -24.48 -27.87 20.61
CA PRO A 169 -24.12 -29.21 21.04
C PRO A 169 -25.43 -29.99 21.24
N ALA A 170 -25.55 -31.14 20.57
CA ALA A 170 -26.67 -32.01 20.74
C ALA A 170 -26.76 -32.35 22.24
N SER A 171 -27.81 -31.86 22.90
CA SER A 171 -28.10 -32.23 24.27
C SER A 171 -28.32 -33.76 24.25
N SER A 172 -27.29 -34.48 24.67
CA SER A 172 -27.43 -35.92 24.97
C SER A 172 -28.45 -36.06 26.08
N LYS A 173 -29.56 -36.67 25.77
CA LYS A 173 -30.59 -37.07 26.69
C LYS A 173 -30.21 -38.45 27.26
#